data_aa1aa14af14814c016c0975038642fc1
#
_entry.id   aa1aa14af14814c016c0975038642fc1
#
_cell.length_a   1.000
_cell.length_b   1.000
_cell.length_c   1.000
_cell.angle_alpha   90.00
_cell.angle_beta   90.00
_cell.angle_gamma   90.00
#
_symmetry.space_group_name_H-M   'P 1'
#
loop_
_entity.id
_entity.type
_entity.pdbx_description
1 polymer ?
#
loop_
_entity_poly.entity_id
_entity_poly.type
_entity_poly.pdbx_seq_one_letter_code
_entity_poly.pdbx_strand_id
1 'polypeptide(L)'
;MKARIDAAQLLVWRAGWMARNAKEFTAAEGSMAKLVASETAVYVTDEAIQILGGNGYTREYPVERMHRDAKIFTIFEGTSEIQRLVMARAITGLPLK
;
A
#
# COMPACT_ATOMS: atom_id res chain seq x y z
N MET A 1 2.09 3.61 13.60
CA MET A 1 1.61 4.28 12.37
C MET A 1 2.73 5.01 11.63
N LYS A 2 3.43 5.94 12.25
CA LYS A 2 4.46 6.77 11.59
C LYS A 2 5.52 5.93 10.87
N ALA A 3 6.08 4.91 11.53
CA ALA A 3 7.11 4.06 10.93
C ALA A 3 6.61 3.34 9.67
N ARG A 4 5.38 2.88 9.68
CA ARG A 4 4.77 2.22 8.50
C ARG A 4 4.53 3.19 7.36
N ILE A 5 4.12 4.42 7.68
CA ILE A 5 3.94 5.47 6.68
C ILE A 5 5.28 5.79 6.02
N ASP A 6 6.32 5.98 6.81
CA ASP A 6 7.65 6.30 6.29
C ASP A 6 8.21 5.15 5.44
N ALA A 7 8.03 3.91 5.88
CA ALA A 7 8.47 2.74 5.11
C ALA A 7 7.74 2.66 3.76
N ALA A 8 6.42 2.85 3.76
CA ALA A 8 5.63 2.86 2.54
C ALA A 8 6.06 3.98 1.60
N GLN A 9 6.28 5.18 2.13
CA GLN A 9 6.72 6.34 1.34
C GLN A 9 8.08 6.11 0.70
N LEU A 10 9.02 5.53 1.44
CA LEU A 10 10.35 5.23 0.92
C LEU A 10 10.29 4.20 -0.21
N LEU A 11 9.40 3.20 -0.11
CA LEU A 11 9.21 2.23 -1.19
C LEU A 11 8.65 2.89 -2.45
N VAL A 12 7.69 3.80 -2.29
CA VAL A 12 7.12 4.55 -3.42
C VAL A 12 8.18 5.44 -4.06
N TRP A 13 8.97 6.15 -3.26
CA TRP A 13 10.04 7.00 -3.76
C TRP A 13 11.12 6.19 -4.48
N ARG A 14 11.48 5.02 -3.94
CA ARG A 14 12.45 4.13 -4.60
C ARG A 14 11.94 3.69 -5.98
N ALA A 15 10.70 3.23 -6.07
CA ALA A 15 10.12 2.81 -7.33
C ALA A 15 10.06 3.97 -8.33
N GLY A 16 9.67 5.16 -7.88
CA GLY A 16 9.65 6.37 -8.70
C GLY A 16 11.04 6.76 -9.21
N TRP A 17 12.03 6.70 -8.33
CA TRP A 17 13.42 6.97 -8.70
C TRP A 17 13.94 5.97 -9.73
N MET A 18 13.65 4.67 -9.52
CA MET A 18 14.06 3.61 -10.46
C MET A 18 13.44 3.84 -11.84
N ALA A 19 12.14 4.13 -11.88
CA ALA A 19 11.45 4.40 -13.14
C ALA A 19 12.04 5.63 -13.87
N ARG A 20 12.30 6.69 -13.12
CA ARG A 20 12.85 7.92 -13.68
C ARG A 20 14.26 7.74 -14.24
N ASN A 21 15.06 6.86 -13.63
CA ASN A 21 16.45 6.62 -14.01
C ASN A 21 16.62 5.36 -14.87
N ALA A 22 15.54 4.86 -15.46
CA ALA A 22 15.53 3.68 -16.32
C ALA A 22 16.15 2.45 -15.65
N LYS A 23 15.96 2.30 -14.34
CA LYS A 23 16.36 1.11 -13.59
C LYS A 23 15.27 0.06 -13.68
N GLU A 24 15.65 -1.15 -14.03
CA GLU A 24 14.72 -2.26 -14.16
C GLU A 24 14.17 -2.73 -12.82
N PHE A 25 12.87 -3.04 -12.77
CA PHE A 25 12.22 -3.58 -11.58
C PHE A 25 12.46 -5.09 -11.48
N THR A 26 13.65 -5.49 -11.01
CA THR A 26 14.03 -6.91 -10.94
C THR A 26 13.29 -7.70 -9.86
N ALA A 27 12.81 -7.04 -8.82
CA ALA A 27 12.04 -7.65 -7.72
C ALA A 27 10.62 -7.11 -7.66
N ALA A 28 10.08 -6.63 -8.78
CA ALA A 28 8.75 -6.04 -8.87
C ALA A 28 8.55 -4.89 -7.87
N GLU A 29 9.50 -3.95 -7.83
CA GLU A 29 9.51 -2.85 -6.85
C GLU A 29 8.26 -1.97 -6.95
N GLY A 30 7.69 -1.80 -8.15
CA GLY A 30 6.42 -1.10 -8.31
C GLY A 30 5.26 -1.81 -7.61
N SER A 31 5.18 -3.13 -7.78
CA SER A 31 4.17 -3.95 -7.09
C SER A 31 4.38 -3.94 -5.58
N MET A 32 5.65 -3.99 -5.14
CA MET A 32 6.00 -3.91 -3.73
C MET A 32 5.54 -2.58 -3.12
N ALA A 33 5.82 -1.47 -3.79
CA ALA A 33 5.41 -0.15 -3.34
C ALA A 33 3.87 -0.04 -3.25
N LYS A 34 3.18 -0.50 -4.28
CA LYS A 34 1.71 -0.48 -4.31
C LYS A 34 1.11 -1.34 -3.20
N LEU A 35 1.61 -2.54 -3.01
CA LEU A 35 1.12 -3.45 -1.96
C LEU A 35 1.29 -2.83 -0.57
N VAL A 36 2.49 -2.41 -0.24
CA VAL A 36 2.80 -1.89 1.10
C VAL A 36 2.08 -0.57 1.36
N ALA A 37 2.04 0.33 0.38
CA ALA A 37 1.36 1.62 0.52
C ALA A 37 -0.14 1.45 0.72
N SER A 38 -0.79 0.59 -0.07
CA SER A 38 -2.24 0.35 0.05
C SER A 38 -2.61 -0.29 1.40
N GLU A 39 -1.88 -1.30 1.82
CA GLU A 39 -2.15 -1.97 3.10
C GLU A 39 -1.85 -1.04 4.28
N THR A 40 -0.81 -0.21 4.16
CA THR A 40 -0.50 0.80 5.17
C THR A 40 -1.60 1.84 5.28
N ALA A 41 -2.16 2.31 4.17
CA ALA A 41 -3.26 3.27 4.17
C ALA A 41 -4.48 2.72 4.92
N VAL A 42 -4.85 1.47 4.67
CA VAL A 42 -5.97 0.81 5.38
C VAL A 42 -5.65 0.69 6.87
N TYR A 43 -4.46 0.22 7.21
CA TYR A 43 -4.04 0.05 8.60
C TYR A 43 -4.05 1.37 9.37
N VAL A 44 -3.44 2.41 8.79
CA VAL A 44 -3.30 3.71 9.45
C VAL A 44 -4.66 4.38 9.67
N THR A 45 -5.55 4.30 8.68
CA THR A 45 -6.89 4.88 8.81
C THR A 45 -7.75 4.12 9.81
N ASP A 46 -7.61 2.79 9.89
CA ASP A 46 -8.27 1.97 10.90
C ASP A 46 -7.81 2.38 12.30
N GLU A 47 -6.49 2.47 12.51
CA GLU A 47 -5.93 2.87 13.79
C GLU A 47 -6.32 4.31 14.18
N ALA A 48 -6.42 5.20 13.20
CA ALA A 48 -6.85 6.58 13.45
C ALA A 48 -8.28 6.64 13.98
N ILE A 49 -9.19 5.82 13.41
CA ILE A 49 -10.55 5.68 13.93
C ILE A 49 -10.50 5.17 15.37
N GLN A 50 -9.71 4.15 15.63
CA GLN A 50 -9.59 3.54 16.95
C GLN A 50 -9.08 4.54 18.00
N ILE A 51 -8.09 5.37 17.64
CA ILE A 51 -7.54 6.41 18.53
C ILE A 51 -8.60 7.44 18.90
N LEU A 52 -9.42 7.86 17.93
CA LEU A 52 -10.50 8.83 18.16
C LEU A 52 -11.72 8.21 18.84
N GLY A 53 -11.79 6.88 18.89
CA GLY A 53 -12.90 6.17 19.50
C GLY A 53 -14.21 6.43 18.76
N GLY A 54 -15.31 6.57 19.50
CA GLY A 54 -16.64 6.81 18.90
C GLY A 54 -16.66 8.03 18.00
N ASN A 55 -15.92 9.07 18.31
CA ASN A 55 -15.83 10.28 17.48
C ASN A 55 -15.26 9.95 16.09
N GLY A 56 -14.28 9.07 16.01
CA GLY A 56 -13.68 8.66 14.73
C GLY A 56 -14.64 7.88 13.84
N TYR A 57 -15.67 7.30 14.41
CA TYR A 57 -16.69 6.54 13.67
C TYR A 57 -17.81 7.45 13.13
N THR A 58 -17.80 8.73 13.45
CA THR A 58 -18.80 9.70 13.00
C THR A 58 -18.30 10.47 11.79
N ARG A 59 -19.22 11.11 11.08
CA ARG A 59 -18.90 11.97 9.92
C ARG A 59 -18.33 13.34 10.30
N GLU A 60 -18.32 13.67 11.58
CA GLU A 60 -17.77 14.93 12.08
C GLU A 60 -16.25 14.97 11.96
N TYR A 61 -15.60 13.80 11.91
CA TYR A 61 -14.15 13.65 11.72
C TYR A 61 -13.87 12.99 10.38
N PRO A 62 -12.79 13.37 9.68
CA PRO A 62 -12.55 12.88 8.32
C PRO A 62 -12.02 11.45 8.23
N VAL A 63 -11.59 10.84 9.34
CA VAL A 63 -10.88 9.55 9.32
C VAL A 63 -11.77 8.39 8.84
N GLU A 64 -13.07 8.40 9.12
CA GLU A 64 -13.98 7.35 8.64
C GLU A 64 -14.08 7.37 7.11
N ARG A 65 -14.11 8.54 6.51
CA ARG A 65 -14.12 8.69 5.06
C ARG A 65 -12.77 8.26 4.47
N MET A 66 -11.67 8.67 5.10
CA MET A 66 -10.33 8.27 4.67
C MET A 66 -10.17 6.75 4.69
N HIS A 67 -10.74 6.08 5.69
CA HIS A 67 -10.70 4.63 5.78
C HIS A 67 -11.50 3.98 4.65
N ARG A 68 -12.70 4.47 4.37
CA ARG A 68 -13.51 3.99 3.24
C ARG A 68 -12.77 4.20 1.91
N ASP A 69 -12.17 5.36 1.73
CA ASP A 69 -11.41 5.67 0.51
C ASP A 69 -10.16 4.80 0.38
N ALA A 70 -9.48 4.51 1.49
CA ALA A 70 -8.26 3.71 1.50
C ALA A 70 -8.49 2.27 1.06
N LYS A 71 -9.64 1.69 1.38
CA LYS A 71 -9.90 0.26 1.13
C LYS A 71 -9.81 -0.13 -0.34
N ILE A 72 -10.25 0.73 -1.24
CA ILE A 72 -10.24 0.42 -2.68
C ILE A 72 -8.82 0.19 -3.22
N PHE A 73 -7.81 0.80 -2.59
CA PHE A 73 -6.43 0.65 -3.02
C PHE A 73 -5.89 -0.78 -2.87
N THR A 74 -6.51 -1.61 -2.04
CA THR A 74 -6.15 -3.03 -1.90
C THR A 74 -6.86 -3.91 -2.94
N ILE A 75 -7.77 -3.35 -3.72
CA ILE A 75 -8.66 -4.08 -4.63
C ILE A 75 -8.35 -3.74 -6.09
N PHE A 76 -8.37 -2.44 -6.45
CA PHE A 76 -8.23 -2.03 -7.85
C PHE A 76 -6.75 -1.99 -8.30
N GLU A 77 -6.53 -1.94 -9.61
CA GLU A 77 -5.19 -1.88 -10.22
C GLU A 77 -4.31 -3.05 -9.76
N GLY A 78 -4.93 -4.23 -9.65
CA GLY A 78 -4.32 -5.43 -9.10
C GLY A 78 -4.55 -5.52 -7.60
N THR A 79 -5.27 -6.56 -7.17
CA THR A 79 -5.52 -6.80 -5.75
C THR A 79 -4.20 -7.03 -5.00
N SER A 80 -4.22 -6.90 -3.68
CA SER A 80 -3.05 -7.20 -2.84
C SER A 80 -2.54 -8.63 -3.08
N GLU A 81 -3.45 -9.59 -3.31
CA GLU A 81 -3.10 -10.98 -3.62
C GLU A 81 -2.36 -11.09 -4.95
N ILE A 82 -2.83 -10.39 -5.98
CA ILE A 82 -2.17 -10.37 -7.30
C ILE A 82 -0.79 -9.69 -7.21
N GLN A 83 -0.67 -8.62 -6.43
CA GLN A 83 0.64 -7.97 -6.23
C GLN A 83 1.63 -8.94 -5.60
N ARG A 84 1.19 -9.75 -4.63
CA ARG A 84 2.04 -10.79 -4.02
C ARG A 84 2.49 -11.83 -5.04
N LEU A 85 1.59 -12.25 -5.93
CA LEU A 85 1.94 -13.20 -6.99
C LEU A 85 2.97 -12.62 -7.96
N VAL A 86 2.81 -11.36 -8.35
CA VAL A 86 3.77 -10.67 -9.21
C VAL A 86 5.15 -10.60 -8.54
N MET A 87 5.19 -10.23 -7.27
CA MET A 87 6.43 -10.17 -6.50
C MET A 87 7.08 -11.54 -6.36
N ALA A 88 6.30 -12.56 -6.02
CA ALA A 88 6.80 -13.92 -5.87
C ALA A 88 7.40 -14.43 -7.17
N ARG A 89 6.75 -14.16 -8.30
CA ARG A 89 7.27 -14.53 -9.61
C ARG A 89 8.59 -13.83 -9.91
N ALA A 90 8.67 -12.54 -9.62
CA ALA A 90 9.89 -11.76 -9.88
C ALA A 90 11.07 -12.24 -9.02
N ILE A 91 10.80 -12.56 -7.75
CA ILE A 91 11.85 -12.96 -6.79
C ILE A 91 12.32 -14.39 -7.03
N THR A 92 11.40 -15.31 -7.32
CA THR A 92 11.73 -16.73 -7.46
C THR A 92 12.06 -17.13 -8.90
N GLY A 93 11.64 -16.37 -9.89
CA GLY A 93 11.74 -16.74 -11.29
C GLY A 93 10.80 -17.87 -11.71
N LEU A 94 9.91 -18.32 -10.80
CA LEU A 94 8.99 -19.41 -11.08
C LEU A 94 7.71 -18.90 -11.79
N PRO A 95 7.16 -19.68 -12.75
CA PRO A 95 5.91 -19.33 -13.43
C PRO A 95 4.71 -19.60 -12.51
N LEU A 96 4.46 -18.70 -11.57
CA LEU A 96 3.31 -18.80 -10.67
C LEU A 96 2.03 -18.39 -11.39
N LYS A 97 0.99 -19.18 -11.21
CA LYS A 97 -0.33 -18.94 -11.79
C LYS A 97 -1.28 -18.34 -10.77
#